data_740b16d474149ea3b5ad1554602955cb
#
_entry.id   740b16d474149ea3b5ad1554602955cb
#
_cell.length_a   1.000
_cell.length_b   1.000
_cell.length_c   1.000
_cell.angle_alpha   90.00
_cell.angle_beta   90.00
_cell.angle_gamma   90.00
#
_symmetry.space_group_name_H-M   'P 1'
#
loop_
_entity.id
_entity.type
_entity.pdbx_description
1 polymer ?
#
loop_
_entity_poly.entity_id
_entity_poly.type
_entity_poly.pdbx_seq_one_letter_code
_entity_poly.pdbx_strand_id
1 'polypeptide(L)'
;MVAKSYQTMTQVGEPYESAGKMYVQVKNEKTGNIRQVRWYTEAEYAKMYGEKVEKSPKEFKSQKQVLGFEKGYITIFKGDTYANLEWFQKSIARYCKWWGWYIVSTEALPIDLPVGIEPIELKWEMVGEEEGMLKPDHLVKQAVESLLYEATDSQFVGAVGERLDLEVTVIAARRQDGYYGPSTVHHMEDAAGNRYLWNTGSKSWEVGDKRHIKGTVKDHKVIKNVNVTILTRCTLVNK
;
A
#
# COMPACT_ATOMS: atom_id res chain seq x y z
N MET A 1 13.16 -28.74 -16.93
CA MET A 1 12.63 -28.08 -15.73
C MET A 1 11.47 -27.15 -16.11
N VAL A 2 10.31 -27.32 -15.51
CA VAL A 2 9.10 -26.53 -15.83
C VAL A 2 9.10 -25.27 -14.95
N ALA A 3 8.82 -24.10 -15.51
CA ALA A 3 8.86 -22.84 -14.80
C ALA A 3 7.83 -22.79 -13.63
N LYS A 4 8.13 -22.01 -12.58
CA LYS A 4 7.33 -21.88 -11.33
C LYS A 4 5.82 -21.57 -11.50
N SER A 5 5.39 -21.11 -12.68
CA SER A 5 3.95 -20.87 -12.99
C SER A 5 3.12 -22.15 -13.16
N TYR A 6 3.74 -23.33 -13.09
CA TYR A 6 3.09 -24.61 -13.31
C TYR A 6 2.96 -25.48 -12.05
N GLN A 7 2.97 -24.89 -10.88
CA GLN A 7 2.84 -25.61 -9.60
C GLN A 7 1.58 -26.49 -9.47
N THR A 8 0.60 -26.30 -10.35
CA THR A 8 -0.61 -27.14 -10.43
C THR A 8 -0.62 -28.05 -11.65
N MET A 9 0.51 -28.24 -12.30
CA MET A 9 0.65 -29.06 -13.50
C MET A 9 1.53 -30.26 -13.21
N THR A 10 1.06 -31.44 -13.56
CA THR A 10 1.84 -32.67 -13.47
C THR A 10 2.32 -33.09 -14.85
N GLN A 11 3.57 -33.50 -14.97
CA GLN A 11 4.12 -34.05 -16.21
C GLN A 11 3.44 -35.40 -16.52
N VAL A 12 3.05 -35.55 -17.78
CA VAL A 12 2.46 -36.80 -18.31
C VAL A 12 3.36 -37.36 -19.40
N GLY A 13 4.02 -38.47 -19.10
CA GLY A 13 4.96 -39.13 -20.05
C GLY A 13 6.32 -38.47 -20.12
N GLU A 14 7.17 -39.02 -20.99
CA GLU A 14 8.54 -38.55 -21.22
C GLU A 14 8.56 -37.39 -22.23
N PRO A 15 9.57 -36.50 -22.15
CA PRO A 15 9.78 -35.48 -23.17
C PRO A 15 10.05 -36.13 -24.55
N TYR A 16 9.49 -35.55 -25.58
CA TYR A 16 9.64 -36.02 -26.96
C TYR A 16 10.05 -34.88 -27.90
N GLU A 17 10.71 -35.22 -28.99
CA GLU A 17 11.14 -34.27 -30.00
C GLU A 17 10.05 -34.06 -31.06
N SER A 18 9.80 -32.81 -31.44
CA SER A 18 8.96 -32.41 -32.55
C SER A 18 9.51 -31.15 -33.21
N ALA A 19 9.73 -31.22 -34.54
CA ALA A 19 10.28 -30.10 -35.34
C ALA A 19 11.59 -29.51 -34.76
N GLY A 20 12.51 -30.38 -34.31
CA GLY A 20 13.81 -30.00 -33.74
C GLY A 20 13.73 -29.34 -32.38
N LYS A 21 12.63 -29.53 -31.67
CA LYS A 21 12.41 -28.96 -30.31
C LYS A 21 11.84 -30.04 -29.40
N MET A 22 12.27 -29.99 -28.15
CA MET A 22 11.73 -30.87 -27.11
C MET A 22 10.43 -30.34 -26.52
N TYR A 23 9.48 -31.25 -26.30
CA TYR A 23 8.18 -30.97 -25.69
C TYR A 23 7.83 -32.02 -24.63
N VAL A 24 6.94 -31.64 -23.73
CA VAL A 24 6.35 -32.56 -22.77
C VAL A 24 4.87 -32.25 -22.61
N GLN A 25 4.09 -33.27 -22.35
CA GLN A 25 2.68 -33.08 -21.97
C GLN A 25 2.58 -32.80 -20.48
N VAL A 26 1.74 -31.81 -20.10
CA VAL A 26 1.43 -31.51 -18.71
C VAL A 26 -0.08 -31.48 -18.51
N LYS A 27 -0.54 -32.08 -17.41
CA LYS A 27 -1.93 -32.11 -16.99
C LYS A 27 -2.16 -31.09 -15.91
N ASN A 28 -3.21 -30.29 -16.06
CA ASN A 28 -3.66 -29.39 -15.01
C ASN A 28 -4.47 -30.20 -13.99
N GLU A 29 -4.00 -30.26 -12.76
CA GLU A 29 -4.63 -31.03 -11.69
C GLU A 29 -6.02 -30.54 -11.30
N LYS A 30 -6.31 -29.24 -11.51
CA LYS A 30 -7.61 -28.65 -11.21
C LYS A 30 -8.66 -28.87 -12.30
N THR A 31 -8.26 -28.84 -13.55
CA THR A 31 -9.17 -28.89 -14.70
C THR A 31 -9.11 -30.23 -15.46
N GLY A 32 -8.12 -31.07 -15.20
CA GLY A 32 -7.85 -32.31 -15.91
C GLY A 32 -7.34 -32.15 -17.33
N ASN A 33 -7.25 -30.91 -17.86
CA ASN A 33 -6.83 -30.64 -19.22
C ASN A 33 -5.35 -30.96 -19.43
N ILE A 34 -5.02 -31.65 -20.55
CA ILE A 34 -3.66 -31.93 -20.94
C ILE A 34 -3.26 -30.95 -22.03
N ARG A 35 -2.07 -30.38 -21.93
CA ARG A 35 -1.51 -29.50 -22.95
C ARG A 35 -0.03 -29.81 -23.19
N GLN A 36 0.44 -29.54 -24.40
CA GLN A 36 1.84 -29.61 -24.77
C GLN A 36 2.54 -28.31 -24.31
N VAL A 37 3.68 -28.46 -23.65
CA VAL A 37 4.59 -27.35 -23.31
C VAL A 37 5.99 -27.65 -23.82
N ARG A 38 6.74 -26.61 -24.15
CA ARG A 38 8.12 -26.78 -24.57
C ARG A 38 8.98 -27.21 -23.37
N TRP A 39 9.74 -28.28 -23.60
CA TRP A 39 10.76 -28.76 -22.67
C TRP A 39 12.10 -28.12 -23.02
N TYR A 40 12.75 -27.51 -22.07
CA TYR A 40 14.08 -26.95 -22.23
C TYR A 40 15.08 -27.79 -21.47
N THR A 41 16.19 -28.11 -22.12
CA THR A 41 17.34 -28.68 -21.42
C THR A 41 17.92 -27.65 -20.46
N GLU A 42 18.70 -28.10 -19.49
CA GLU A 42 19.36 -27.17 -18.56
C GLU A 42 20.25 -26.15 -19.29
N ALA A 43 20.95 -26.61 -20.35
CA ALA A 43 21.78 -25.74 -21.18
C ALA A 43 20.97 -24.68 -21.95
N GLU A 44 19.81 -25.02 -22.51
CA GLU A 44 18.92 -24.08 -23.19
C GLU A 44 18.30 -23.08 -22.19
N TYR A 45 17.93 -23.58 -21.01
CA TYR A 45 17.39 -22.75 -19.95
C TYR A 45 18.45 -21.78 -19.43
N ALA A 46 19.68 -22.24 -19.20
CA ALA A 46 20.79 -21.39 -18.80
C ALA A 46 21.12 -20.31 -19.86
N LYS A 47 21.05 -20.67 -21.15
CA LYS A 47 21.26 -19.72 -22.25
C LYS A 47 20.19 -18.64 -22.34
N MET A 48 18.94 -18.96 -21.99
CA MET A 48 17.82 -17.99 -22.05
C MET A 48 17.69 -17.11 -20.81
N TYR A 49 17.97 -17.67 -19.64
CA TYR A 49 17.72 -17.02 -18.35
C TYR A 49 18.99 -16.77 -17.52
N GLY A 50 20.15 -17.03 -18.11
CA GLY A 50 21.43 -17.09 -17.42
C GLY A 50 21.59 -18.43 -16.67
N GLU A 51 22.83 -18.79 -16.37
CA GLU A 51 23.08 -19.90 -15.46
C GLU A 51 22.26 -19.69 -14.20
N LYS A 52 21.63 -20.75 -13.69
CA LYS A 52 21.15 -20.77 -12.33
C LYS A 52 22.37 -20.58 -11.44
N VAL A 53 22.74 -19.34 -11.24
CA VAL A 53 23.47 -19.02 -10.04
C VAL A 53 22.53 -19.48 -8.93
N GLU A 54 22.90 -20.53 -8.20
CA GLU A 54 22.36 -20.73 -6.85
C GLU A 54 22.55 -19.36 -6.22
N LYS A 55 21.44 -18.61 -6.17
CA LYS A 55 21.44 -17.35 -5.46
C LYS A 55 21.77 -17.82 -4.06
N SER A 56 23.00 -17.62 -3.65
CA SER A 56 23.36 -17.61 -2.26
C SER A 56 22.19 -16.95 -1.53
N PRO A 57 21.70 -17.53 -0.43
CA PRO A 57 20.57 -16.98 0.31
C PRO A 57 20.80 -15.49 0.31
N LYS A 58 19.82 -14.72 -0.23
CA LYS A 58 20.00 -13.28 -0.41
C LYS A 58 20.48 -12.80 0.94
N GLU A 59 21.76 -12.46 1.06
CA GLU A 59 22.25 -11.76 2.22
C GLU A 59 21.36 -10.55 2.36
N PHE A 60 20.50 -10.57 3.36
CA PHE A 60 19.66 -9.43 3.65
C PHE A 60 20.61 -8.33 4.05
N LYS A 61 20.85 -7.42 3.10
CA LYS A 61 21.65 -6.24 3.39
C LYS A 61 21.00 -5.55 4.57
N SER A 62 21.77 -5.24 5.59
CA SER A 62 21.32 -4.43 6.70
C SER A 62 20.74 -3.12 6.16
N GLN A 63 19.86 -2.45 6.86
CA GLN A 63 19.30 -1.19 6.44
C GLN A 63 20.38 -0.16 6.15
N LYS A 64 21.41 -0.14 6.99
CA LYS A 64 22.61 0.64 6.75
C LYS A 64 23.14 0.44 5.35
N GLN A 65 23.22 -0.81 4.89
CA GLN A 65 23.66 -1.14 3.51
C GLN A 65 22.66 -0.69 2.44
N VAL A 66 21.36 -0.68 2.75
CA VAL A 66 20.31 -0.28 1.82
C VAL A 66 20.07 1.23 1.80
N LEU A 67 20.06 1.87 2.97
CA LEU A 67 19.75 3.28 3.14
C LEU A 67 20.99 4.15 3.34
N GLY A 68 22.15 3.55 3.60
CA GLY A 68 23.41 4.28 3.85
C GLY A 68 23.55 4.81 5.27
N PHE A 69 22.61 4.51 6.20
CA PHE A 69 22.66 4.95 7.60
C PHE A 69 21.99 3.92 8.55
N GLU A 70 22.37 3.97 9.82
CA GLU A 70 21.88 3.05 10.87
C GLU A 70 20.62 3.52 11.55
N LYS A 71 20.45 4.83 11.66
CA LYS A 71 19.31 5.50 12.27
C LYS A 71 18.76 6.52 11.31
N GLY A 72 17.47 6.78 11.42
CA GLY A 72 16.85 7.82 10.60
C GLY A 72 15.40 8.03 10.96
N TYR A 73 14.75 8.82 10.14
CA TYR A 73 13.35 9.19 10.27
C TYR A 73 12.62 8.91 8.98
N ILE A 74 11.35 8.52 9.11
CA ILE A 74 10.39 8.58 8.02
C ILE A 74 9.54 9.80 8.25
N THR A 75 9.61 10.77 7.36
CA THR A 75 8.76 11.97 7.38
C THR A 75 7.66 11.78 6.36
N ILE A 76 6.42 11.62 6.83
CA ILE A 76 5.21 11.57 6.00
C ILE A 76 4.74 13.00 5.83
N PHE A 77 4.37 13.42 4.63
CA PHE A 77 3.95 14.79 4.37
C PHE A 77 2.76 14.87 3.43
N LYS A 78 2.10 16.02 3.44
CA LYS A 78 0.95 16.30 2.56
C LYS A 78 1.36 16.32 1.10
N GLY A 79 0.43 15.94 0.20
CA GLY A 79 0.70 15.90 -1.23
C GLY A 79 1.05 17.24 -1.86
N ASP A 80 0.43 18.32 -1.37
CA ASP A 80 0.73 19.70 -1.81
C ASP A 80 2.16 20.13 -1.41
N THR A 81 2.65 19.66 -0.28
CA THR A 81 4.04 19.91 0.16
C THR A 81 5.06 19.35 -0.83
N TYR A 82 4.75 18.26 -1.54
CA TYR A 82 5.63 17.69 -2.57
C TYR A 82 6.00 18.72 -3.66
N ALA A 83 5.07 19.57 -4.05
CA ALA A 83 5.32 20.61 -5.05
C ALA A 83 6.38 21.61 -4.60
N ASN A 84 6.45 21.89 -3.30
CA ASN A 84 7.35 22.86 -2.67
C ASN A 84 8.68 22.26 -2.20
N LEU A 85 8.87 20.94 -2.32
CA LEU A 85 10.14 20.29 -1.96
C LEU A 85 11.27 20.77 -2.89
N GLU A 86 12.46 20.88 -2.31
CA GLU A 86 13.69 21.10 -3.06
C GLU A 86 13.97 19.94 -4.02
N TRP A 87 14.73 20.21 -5.09
CA TRP A 87 15.01 19.20 -6.11
C TRP A 87 15.58 17.89 -5.54
N PHE A 88 16.53 17.97 -4.61
CA PHE A 88 17.13 16.79 -4.00
C PHE A 88 16.14 16.03 -3.14
N GLN A 89 15.23 16.72 -2.43
CA GLN A 89 14.16 16.09 -1.64
C GLN A 89 13.18 15.36 -2.55
N LYS A 90 12.79 15.95 -3.68
CA LYS A 90 11.94 15.29 -4.70
C LYS A 90 12.57 14.02 -5.23
N SER A 91 13.89 14.00 -5.41
CA SER A 91 14.62 12.83 -5.93
C SER A 91 14.63 11.63 -4.98
N ILE A 92 14.52 11.87 -3.67
CA ILE A 92 14.51 10.84 -2.61
C ILE A 92 13.10 10.56 -2.05
N ALA A 93 12.12 11.43 -2.37
CA ALA A 93 10.74 11.23 -1.95
C ALA A 93 10.15 9.96 -2.58
N ARG A 94 9.42 9.19 -1.79
CA ARG A 94 8.76 7.96 -2.19
C ARG A 94 7.26 8.09 -2.02
N TYR A 95 6.52 7.43 -2.86
CA TYR A 95 5.06 7.38 -2.77
C TYR A 95 4.60 6.01 -2.28
N CYS A 96 3.94 6.03 -1.14
CA CYS A 96 3.22 4.87 -0.64
C CYS A 96 1.77 4.95 -1.12
N LYS A 97 1.33 3.98 -1.91
CA LYS A 97 -0.05 3.93 -2.44
C LYS A 97 -1.14 3.94 -1.37
N TRP A 98 -0.76 3.65 -0.14
CA TRP A 98 -1.69 3.57 0.98
C TRP A 98 -1.90 4.93 1.67
N TRP A 99 -0.82 5.78 1.75
CA TRP A 99 -0.81 6.92 2.66
C TRP A 99 -0.15 8.18 2.09
N GLY A 100 0.33 8.15 0.85
CA GLY A 100 0.89 9.32 0.20
C GLY A 100 2.43 9.39 0.20
N TRP A 101 2.97 10.58 0.20
CA TRP A 101 4.39 10.84 0.07
C TRP A 101 5.15 10.76 1.39
N TYR A 102 6.38 10.25 1.34
CA TYR A 102 7.29 10.23 2.48
C TYR A 102 8.75 10.31 2.04
N ILE A 103 9.60 10.76 2.95
CA ILE A 103 11.07 10.79 2.80
C ILE A 103 11.70 10.02 3.96
N VAL A 104 12.74 9.25 3.65
CA VAL A 104 13.61 8.63 4.65
C VAL A 104 14.90 9.43 4.72
N SER A 105 15.25 9.93 5.90
CA SER A 105 16.39 10.82 6.13
C SER A 105 17.12 10.50 7.43
N THR A 106 18.31 11.02 7.61
CA THR A 106 19.09 10.88 8.86
C THR A 106 18.58 11.78 9.98
N GLU A 107 17.84 12.83 9.63
CA GLU A 107 17.27 13.81 10.55
C GLU A 107 15.79 14.03 10.25
N ALA A 108 15.01 14.41 11.26
CA ALA A 108 13.63 14.82 11.06
C ALA A 108 13.60 16.08 10.17
N LEU A 109 12.83 16.03 9.08
CA LEU A 109 12.75 17.13 8.15
C LEU A 109 11.68 18.14 8.59
N PRO A 110 11.95 19.44 8.53
CA PRO A 110 10.98 20.50 8.82
C PRO A 110 10.01 20.67 7.64
N ILE A 111 9.21 19.65 7.39
CA ILE A 111 8.23 19.61 6.29
C ILE A 111 6.83 19.66 6.91
N ASP A 112 5.89 20.25 6.20
CA ASP A 112 4.47 20.24 6.57
C ASP A 112 3.97 18.80 6.68
N LEU A 113 3.59 18.39 7.87
CA LEU A 113 3.17 17.03 8.16
C LEU A 113 1.64 16.88 8.04
N PRO A 114 1.13 15.69 7.75
CA PRO A 114 -0.27 15.38 7.95
C PRO A 114 -0.70 15.58 9.41
N VAL A 115 -1.98 15.86 9.60
CA VAL A 115 -2.54 16.07 10.94
C VAL A 115 -2.28 14.88 11.85
N GLY A 116 -1.71 15.14 13.03
CA GLY A 116 -1.47 14.13 14.07
C GLY A 116 -0.30 13.18 13.81
N ILE A 117 0.46 13.36 12.74
CA ILE A 117 1.64 12.53 12.44
C ILE A 117 2.91 13.33 12.72
N GLU A 118 3.78 12.75 13.56
CA GLU A 118 5.14 13.21 13.77
C GLU A 118 6.12 12.37 12.93
N PRO A 119 7.36 12.83 12.70
CA PRO A 119 8.38 12.01 12.05
C PRO A 119 8.59 10.70 12.81
N ILE A 120 8.55 9.58 12.08
CA ILE A 120 8.71 8.25 12.66
C ILE A 120 10.20 7.93 12.74
N GLU A 121 10.70 7.70 13.93
CA GLU A 121 12.06 7.20 14.10
C GLU A 121 12.20 5.78 13.54
N LEU A 122 13.16 5.59 12.64
CA LEU A 122 13.55 4.28 12.17
C LEU A 122 14.38 3.59 13.25
N LYS A 123 13.82 2.55 13.83
CA LYS A 123 14.54 1.66 14.74
C LYS A 123 14.80 0.34 14.03
N TRP A 124 16.01 -0.16 14.20
CA TRP A 124 16.36 -1.52 13.83
C TRP A 124 15.94 -2.44 14.96
N GLU A 125 15.03 -3.32 14.67
CA GLU A 125 14.79 -4.48 15.50
C GLU A 125 15.21 -5.72 14.70
N MET A 126 16.16 -6.46 15.23
CA MET A 126 16.38 -7.83 14.81
C MET A 126 15.18 -8.65 15.28
N VAL A 127 14.43 -9.22 14.36
CA VAL A 127 13.34 -10.13 14.67
C VAL A 127 13.85 -11.54 14.43
N GLY A 128 14.37 -12.20 15.48
CA GLY A 128 14.93 -13.54 15.42
C GLY A 128 16.33 -13.59 14.79
N GLU A 129 16.73 -14.74 14.24
CA GLU A 129 17.98 -14.91 13.50
C GLU A 129 17.96 -14.29 12.10
N GLU A 130 16.80 -13.89 11.61
CA GLU A 130 16.62 -13.20 10.35
C GLU A 130 16.47 -11.70 10.62
N GLU A 131 17.38 -10.89 10.08
CA GLU A 131 17.24 -9.44 10.05
C GLU A 131 16.01 -9.05 9.20
N GLY A 132 14.86 -8.96 9.83
CA GLY A 132 13.62 -8.55 9.20
C GLY A 132 13.55 -7.03 9.08
N MET A 133 13.95 -6.50 7.92
CA MET A 133 13.71 -5.10 7.63
C MET A 133 12.22 -4.83 7.47
N LEU A 134 11.61 -4.12 8.43
CA LEU A 134 10.31 -3.50 8.21
C LEU A 134 10.46 -2.51 7.04
N LYS A 135 9.82 -2.81 5.91
CA LYS A 135 9.84 -1.89 4.79
C LYS A 135 9.28 -0.54 5.25
N PRO A 136 9.86 0.59 4.85
CA PRO A 136 9.35 1.92 5.21
C PRO A 136 7.85 2.08 5.02
N ASP A 137 7.29 1.55 3.93
CA ASP A 137 5.85 1.53 3.66
C ASP A 137 5.02 0.87 4.78
N HIS A 138 5.56 -0.14 5.44
CA HIS A 138 4.88 -0.81 6.55
C HIS A 138 4.83 0.06 7.80
N LEU A 139 5.92 0.75 8.12
CA LEU A 139 5.98 1.71 9.23
C LEU A 139 5.04 2.90 9.00
N VAL A 140 5.02 3.44 7.77
CA VAL A 140 4.07 4.48 7.38
C VAL A 140 2.64 3.99 7.58
N LYS A 141 2.33 2.77 7.15
CA LYS A 141 1.00 2.18 7.35
C LYS A 141 0.65 2.06 8.83
N GLN A 142 1.57 1.56 9.66
CA GLN A 142 1.33 1.42 11.10
C GLN A 142 1.06 2.77 11.77
N ALA A 143 1.87 3.80 11.47
CA ALA A 143 1.70 5.13 12.04
C ALA A 143 0.33 5.73 11.68
N VAL A 144 -0.09 5.62 10.42
CA VAL A 144 -1.39 6.15 10.01
C VAL A 144 -2.54 5.30 10.55
N GLU A 145 -2.39 3.98 10.65
CA GLU A 145 -3.40 3.15 11.31
C GLU A 145 -3.54 3.50 12.80
N SER A 146 -2.45 3.78 13.50
CA SER A 146 -2.50 4.27 14.89
C SER A 146 -3.29 5.58 14.97
N LEU A 147 -2.96 6.57 14.14
CA LEU A 147 -3.68 7.84 14.09
C LEU A 147 -5.19 7.66 13.82
N LEU A 148 -5.56 6.76 12.89
CA LEU A 148 -6.96 6.56 12.50
C LEU A 148 -7.78 5.85 13.57
N TYR A 149 -7.14 5.00 14.37
CA TYR A 149 -7.81 4.08 15.29
C TYR A 149 -7.29 4.20 16.73
N GLU A 150 -6.56 5.29 17.04
CA GLU A 150 -6.36 5.65 18.45
C GLU A 150 -7.72 5.83 19.12
N ALA A 151 -7.79 5.45 20.40
CA ALA A 151 -9.01 5.60 21.18
C ALA A 151 -9.44 7.07 21.16
N THR A 152 -10.51 7.36 20.45
CA THR A 152 -11.11 8.69 20.39
C THR A 152 -12.50 8.63 20.98
N ASP A 153 -12.98 9.74 21.53
CA ASP A 153 -14.37 9.90 21.97
C ASP A 153 -15.34 10.09 20.79
N SER A 154 -14.94 9.65 19.59
CA SER A 154 -15.74 9.78 18.38
C SER A 154 -17.14 9.21 18.57
N GLN A 155 -18.14 10.00 18.26
CA GLN A 155 -19.54 9.61 18.29
C GLN A 155 -20.10 9.44 16.88
N PHE A 156 -21.17 8.67 16.74
CA PHE A 156 -21.92 8.65 15.50
C PHE A 156 -22.66 9.96 15.33
N VAL A 157 -22.59 10.53 14.13
CA VAL A 157 -23.22 11.83 13.82
C VAL A 157 -24.33 11.63 12.80
N GLY A 158 -25.51 12.17 13.13
CA GLY A 158 -26.71 12.10 12.31
C GLY A 158 -27.37 10.72 12.27
N ALA A 159 -28.54 10.64 11.69
CA ALA A 159 -29.26 9.39 11.45
C ALA A 159 -28.92 8.81 10.06
N VAL A 160 -29.03 7.49 9.89
CA VAL A 160 -28.87 6.85 8.56
C VAL A 160 -29.91 7.44 7.59
N GLY A 161 -29.43 7.91 6.45
CA GLY A 161 -30.23 8.63 5.44
C GLY A 161 -30.23 10.16 5.59
N GLU A 162 -29.81 10.69 6.73
CA GLU A 162 -29.71 12.12 6.96
C GLU A 162 -28.63 12.77 6.10
N ARG A 163 -28.89 13.99 5.64
CA ARG A 163 -27.92 14.81 4.91
C ARG A 163 -27.28 15.81 5.84
N LEU A 164 -26.02 15.59 6.11
CA LEU A 164 -25.22 16.43 7.01
C LEU A 164 -24.50 17.53 6.23
N ASP A 165 -24.29 18.65 6.91
CA ASP A 165 -23.44 19.76 6.48
C ASP A 165 -22.25 19.81 7.44
N LEU A 166 -21.03 19.54 6.97
CA LEU A 166 -19.89 19.24 7.81
C LEU A 166 -18.64 20.00 7.36
N GLU A 167 -17.93 20.55 8.35
CA GLU A 167 -16.55 20.98 8.15
C GLU A 167 -15.62 19.88 8.65
N VAL A 168 -14.81 19.31 7.76
CA VAL A 168 -13.95 18.16 8.05
C VAL A 168 -12.52 18.40 7.59
N THR A 169 -11.59 17.76 8.29
CA THR A 169 -10.19 17.64 7.87
C THR A 169 -9.93 16.21 7.41
N VAL A 170 -9.29 16.04 6.26
CA VAL A 170 -8.86 14.73 5.75
C VAL A 170 -7.64 14.28 6.55
N ILE A 171 -7.77 13.20 7.29
CA ILE A 171 -6.69 12.65 8.13
C ILE A 171 -5.97 11.50 7.45
N ALA A 172 -6.62 10.80 6.51
CA ALA A 172 -5.97 9.84 5.61
C ALA A 172 -6.77 9.70 4.31
N ALA A 173 -6.07 9.46 3.22
CA ALA A 173 -6.66 9.18 1.90
C ALA A 173 -5.99 7.93 1.31
N ARG A 174 -6.76 6.87 1.13
CA ARG A 174 -6.26 5.60 0.63
C ARG A 174 -6.84 5.30 -0.73
N ARG A 175 -6.00 5.26 -1.76
CA ARG A 175 -6.39 4.78 -3.07
C ARG A 175 -6.48 3.25 -3.07
N GLN A 176 -7.54 2.73 -3.66
CA GLN A 176 -7.75 1.30 -3.86
C GLN A 176 -8.27 1.04 -5.28
N ASP A 177 -7.82 -0.06 -5.86
CA ASP A 177 -8.31 -0.52 -7.16
C ASP A 177 -9.41 -1.56 -6.90
N GLY A 178 -10.59 -1.28 -7.38
CA GLY A 178 -11.76 -2.15 -7.26
C GLY A 178 -12.22 -2.69 -8.61
N TYR A 179 -13.17 -3.63 -8.59
CA TYR A 179 -13.76 -4.20 -9.80
C TYR A 179 -14.36 -3.14 -10.74
N TYR A 180 -14.90 -2.06 -10.19
CA TYR A 180 -15.50 -0.94 -10.94
C TYR A 180 -14.52 0.21 -11.19
N GLY A 181 -13.21 -0.03 -11.08
CA GLY A 181 -12.17 0.98 -11.26
C GLY A 181 -11.59 1.52 -9.96
N PRO A 182 -10.65 2.48 -10.07
CA PRO A 182 -9.99 3.07 -8.92
C PRO A 182 -10.97 3.91 -8.08
N SER A 183 -10.80 3.82 -6.77
CA SER A 183 -11.53 4.66 -5.82
C SER A 183 -10.60 5.15 -4.71
N THR A 184 -10.99 6.23 -4.02
CA THR A 184 -10.28 6.75 -2.87
C THR A 184 -11.18 6.69 -1.64
N VAL A 185 -10.67 6.09 -0.59
CA VAL A 185 -11.30 6.09 0.74
C VAL A 185 -10.69 7.25 1.53
N HIS A 186 -11.51 8.23 1.87
CA HIS A 186 -11.12 9.36 2.70
C HIS A 186 -11.54 9.07 4.14
N HIS A 187 -10.59 9.14 5.05
CA HIS A 187 -10.83 9.21 6.49
C HIS A 187 -10.78 10.66 6.88
N MET A 188 -11.80 11.14 7.57
CA MET A 188 -11.97 12.55 7.90
C MET A 188 -12.34 12.70 9.37
N GLU A 189 -12.09 13.89 9.91
CA GLU A 189 -12.41 14.25 11.27
C GLU A 189 -13.02 15.65 11.29
N ASP A 190 -14.03 15.87 12.14
CA ASP A 190 -14.56 17.19 12.43
C ASP A 190 -13.84 17.84 13.63
N ALA A 191 -14.20 19.08 13.94
CA ALA A 191 -13.61 19.82 15.07
C ALA A 191 -13.91 19.21 16.46
N ALA A 192 -14.93 18.35 16.55
CA ALA A 192 -15.30 17.63 17.76
C ALA A 192 -14.58 16.27 17.90
N GLY A 193 -13.75 15.88 16.92
CA GLY A 193 -13.03 14.61 16.90
C GLY A 193 -13.85 13.43 16.37
N ASN A 194 -15.05 13.67 15.82
CA ASN A 194 -15.85 12.60 15.24
C ASN A 194 -15.26 12.13 13.91
N ARG A 195 -15.29 10.82 13.68
CA ARG A 195 -14.68 10.17 12.51
C ARG A 195 -15.69 9.89 11.43
N TYR A 196 -15.30 10.20 10.20
CA TYR A 196 -16.09 9.97 9.00
C TYR A 196 -15.28 9.18 7.98
N LEU A 197 -15.97 8.36 7.20
CA LEU A 197 -15.38 7.62 6.10
C LEU A 197 -16.22 7.82 4.84
N TRP A 198 -15.57 8.21 3.76
CA TRP A 198 -16.20 8.33 2.45
C TRP A 198 -15.35 7.65 1.37
N ASN A 199 -15.97 6.74 0.62
CA ASN A 199 -15.34 6.10 -0.55
C ASN A 199 -15.94 6.67 -1.84
N THR A 200 -15.08 7.10 -2.76
CA THR A 200 -15.49 7.70 -4.04
C THR A 200 -14.50 7.40 -5.16
N GLY A 201 -15.01 7.15 -6.38
CA GLY A 201 -14.19 7.03 -7.59
C GLY A 201 -13.93 8.37 -8.32
N SER A 202 -14.61 9.45 -7.92
CA SER A 202 -14.61 10.71 -8.69
C SER A 202 -13.84 11.86 -8.03
N LYS A 203 -13.44 11.73 -6.78
CA LYS A 203 -12.74 12.77 -6.02
C LYS A 203 -11.52 12.19 -5.33
N SER A 204 -10.44 12.96 -5.31
CA SER A 204 -9.27 12.67 -4.52
C SER A 204 -8.91 13.92 -3.74
N TRP A 205 -9.01 13.84 -2.41
CA TRP A 205 -8.56 14.88 -1.50
C TRP A 205 -7.32 14.40 -0.80
N GLU A 206 -6.46 15.32 -0.43
CA GLU A 206 -5.21 15.00 0.19
C GLU A 206 -5.26 15.12 1.72
N VAL A 207 -4.35 14.43 2.37
CA VAL A 207 -4.23 14.48 3.83
C VAL A 207 -3.92 15.90 4.28
N GLY A 208 -4.68 16.37 5.27
CA GLY A 208 -4.63 17.74 5.78
C GLY A 208 -5.58 18.72 5.08
N ASP A 209 -6.24 18.33 4.01
CA ASP A 209 -7.26 19.15 3.36
C ASP A 209 -8.41 19.43 4.33
N LYS A 210 -8.76 20.71 4.48
CA LYS A 210 -9.99 21.16 5.16
C LYS A 210 -11.08 21.38 4.14
N ARG A 211 -12.22 20.73 4.34
CA ARG A 211 -13.33 20.75 3.38
C ARG A 211 -14.67 21.01 4.07
N HIS A 212 -15.45 21.87 3.47
CA HIS A 212 -16.86 22.02 3.82
C HIS A 212 -17.67 21.15 2.86
N ILE A 213 -18.38 20.16 3.38
CA ILE A 213 -19.06 19.15 2.58
C ILE A 213 -20.51 18.94 3.00
N LYS A 214 -21.34 18.58 2.05
CA LYS A 214 -22.65 17.96 2.31
C LYS A 214 -22.60 16.50 1.96
N GLY A 215 -22.81 15.61 2.94
CA GLY A 215 -22.77 14.15 2.79
C GLY A 215 -24.03 13.50 3.37
N THR A 216 -24.45 12.37 2.79
CA THR A 216 -25.56 11.59 3.34
C THR A 216 -24.98 10.47 4.19
N VAL A 217 -25.48 10.29 5.41
CA VAL A 217 -25.12 9.17 6.28
C VAL A 217 -25.61 7.87 5.63
N LYS A 218 -24.67 7.00 5.29
CA LYS A 218 -24.95 5.70 4.71
C LYS A 218 -25.12 4.63 5.77
N ASP A 219 -24.28 4.69 6.81
CA ASP A 219 -24.18 3.65 7.83
C ASP A 219 -23.38 4.17 9.04
N HIS A 220 -23.50 3.46 10.17
CA HIS A 220 -22.68 3.66 11.36
C HIS A 220 -21.89 2.39 11.63
N LYS A 221 -20.58 2.48 11.85
CA LYS A 221 -19.71 1.32 12.10
C LYS A 221 -18.74 1.59 13.23
N VAL A 222 -18.53 0.57 14.03
CA VAL A 222 -17.40 0.54 14.96
C VAL A 222 -16.23 -0.15 14.28
N ILE A 223 -15.12 0.56 14.09
CA ILE A 223 -13.90 0.06 13.47
C ILE A 223 -12.77 0.17 14.49
N LYS A 224 -12.21 -0.97 14.91
CA LYS A 224 -11.16 -1.02 15.96
C LYS A 224 -11.50 -0.18 17.21
N ASN A 225 -12.74 -0.32 17.69
CA ASN A 225 -13.30 0.40 18.84
C ASN A 225 -13.54 1.91 18.65
N VAL A 226 -13.43 2.42 17.43
CA VAL A 226 -13.76 3.81 17.09
C VAL A 226 -15.09 3.86 16.37
N ASN A 227 -16.00 4.74 16.81
CA ASN A 227 -17.25 5.03 16.12
C ASN A 227 -16.97 5.82 14.84
N VAL A 228 -17.42 5.31 13.69
CA VAL A 228 -17.19 5.93 12.39
C VAL A 228 -18.50 6.09 11.64
N THR A 229 -18.83 7.31 11.25
CA THR A 229 -19.99 7.61 10.40
C THR A 229 -19.60 7.46 8.93
N ILE A 230 -20.23 6.51 8.23
CA ILE A 230 -19.97 6.27 6.81
C ILE A 230 -20.81 7.20 5.97
N LEU A 231 -20.16 7.99 5.13
CA LEU A 231 -20.81 8.95 4.24
C LEU A 231 -20.92 8.46 2.81
N THR A 232 -21.90 8.97 2.10
CA THR A 232 -22.08 8.80 0.66
C THR A 232 -22.57 10.10 0.02
N ARG A 233 -22.45 10.21 -1.32
CA ARG A 233 -22.92 11.36 -2.10
C ARG A 233 -22.38 12.70 -1.55
N CYS A 234 -21.12 12.71 -1.12
CA CYS A 234 -20.53 13.96 -0.63
C CYS A 234 -20.30 14.94 -1.79
N THR A 235 -20.65 16.17 -1.55
CA THR A 235 -20.44 17.31 -2.46
C THR A 235 -19.75 18.43 -1.68
N LEU A 236 -18.85 19.15 -2.35
CA LEU A 236 -18.27 20.37 -1.77
C LEU A 236 -19.35 21.46 -1.68
N VAL A 237 -19.36 22.16 -0.57
CA VAL A 237 -20.10 23.40 -0.43
C VAL A 237 -19.17 24.52 -0.90
N ASN A 238 -19.42 25.03 -2.10
CA ASN A 238 -18.70 26.21 -2.59
C ASN A 238 -19.13 27.41 -1.75
N LYS A 239 -18.16 28.11 -1.18
CA LYS A 239 -18.39 29.44 -0.61
C LYS A 239 -18.53 30.45 -1.71
#